data_185efffb7f3ffeb6238ef255609e4325
#
_entry.id   185efffb7f3ffeb6238ef255609e4325
#
_cell.length_a   1.000
_cell.length_b   1.000
_cell.length_c   1.000
_cell.angle_alpha   90.00
_cell.angle_beta   90.00
_cell.angle_gamma   90.00
#
_symmetry.space_group_name_H-M   'P 1'
#
loop_
_entity.id
_entity.type
_entity.pdbx_description
1 polymer ?
#
loop_
_entity_poly.entity_id
_entity_poly.type
_entity_poly.pdbx_seq_one_letter_code
_entity_poly.pdbx_strand_id
1 'polypeptide(L)'
;MDNKKYIIKGGYVVREIAGEFIAVPVDSMSGAHIIVLNPVSKFLWDELRTEKTFEELLNAIIENYSVSKEEAEADLKDFIMQLIENGLLN
;
A
#
# COMPACT_ATOMS: atom_id res chain seq x y z
N MET A 1 14.31 -15.47 7.84
CA MET A 1 13.03 -14.79 7.68
C MET A 1 13.20 -13.28 7.79
N ASP A 2 12.63 -12.57 6.89
CA ASP A 2 12.81 -11.14 6.82
C ASP A 2 11.90 -10.44 7.84
N ASN A 3 12.52 -9.75 8.80
CA ASN A 3 11.76 -8.99 9.81
C ASN A 3 11.67 -7.52 9.44
N LYS A 4 11.90 -7.20 8.18
CA LYS A 4 11.83 -5.83 7.72
C LYS A 4 10.45 -5.26 7.94
N LYS A 5 10.40 -4.04 8.45
CA LYS A 5 9.15 -3.32 8.67
C LYS A 5 8.97 -2.26 7.59
N TYR A 6 7.73 -2.07 7.22
CA TYR A 6 7.36 -1.10 6.20
C TYR A 6 6.43 -0.06 6.80
N ILE A 7 6.59 1.17 6.38
CA ILE A 7 5.69 2.26 6.75
C ILE A 7 5.69 3.26 5.61
N ILE A 8 4.51 3.78 5.29
CA ILE A 8 4.38 4.76 4.21
C ILE A 8 4.90 6.12 4.69
N LYS A 9 5.65 6.77 3.82
CA LYS A 9 6.09 8.14 4.06
C LYS A 9 4.89 9.06 4.10
N GLY A 10 4.99 10.13 4.90
CA GLY A 10 3.99 11.18 4.88
C GLY A 10 4.06 11.96 3.56
N GLY A 11 3.11 12.85 3.37
CA GLY A 11 3.09 13.71 2.20
C GLY A 11 2.13 13.29 1.11
N TYR A 12 1.32 12.26 1.36
CA TYR A 12 0.28 11.82 0.44
C TYR A 12 -1.07 11.82 1.14
N VAL A 13 -2.11 12.11 0.39
CA VAL A 13 -3.50 11.94 0.87
C VAL A 13 -4.22 11.03 -0.10
N VAL A 14 -5.13 10.22 0.42
CA VAL A 14 -5.93 9.32 -0.40
C VAL A 14 -7.31 9.96 -0.57
N ARG A 15 -7.76 10.02 -1.82
CA ARG A 15 -9.08 10.54 -2.16
C ARG A 15 -9.84 9.51 -2.96
N GLU A 16 -11.15 9.50 -2.80
CA GLU A 16 -12.03 8.68 -3.61
C GLU A 16 -12.70 9.55 -4.65
N ILE A 17 -12.49 9.21 -5.92
CA ILE A 17 -13.05 9.97 -7.05
C ILE A 17 -13.69 8.97 -7.99
N ALA A 18 -15.00 9.13 -8.21
CA ALA A 18 -15.76 8.27 -9.12
C ALA A 18 -15.58 6.78 -8.82
N GLY A 19 -15.51 6.42 -7.54
CA GLY A 19 -15.40 5.03 -7.12
C GLY A 19 -13.98 4.50 -7.10
N GLU A 20 -13.00 5.32 -7.45
CA GLU A 20 -11.60 4.91 -7.41
C GLU A 20 -10.86 5.61 -6.29
N PHE A 21 -9.92 4.90 -5.66
CA PHE A 21 -9.06 5.49 -4.64
C PHE A 21 -7.76 5.95 -5.28
N ILE A 22 -7.38 7.18 -5.00
CA ILE A 22 -6.20 7.80 -5.60
C ILE A 22 -5.35 8.40 -4.49
N ALA A 23 -4.07 8.03 -4.46
CA ALA A 23 -3.10 8.65 -3.56
C ALA A 23 -2.46 9.81 -4.28
N VAL A 24 -2.59 11.00 -3.71
CA VAL A 24 -2.14 12.24 -4.34
C VAL A 24 -1.10 12.90 -3.44
N PRO A 25 0.03 13.34 -4.01
CA PRO A 25 1.02 14.06 -3.21
C PRO A 25 0.47 15.41 -2.74
N VAL A 26 0.74 15.73 -1.48
CA VAL A 26 0.34 17.01 -0.93
C VAL A 26 1.16 18.12 -1.55
N ASP A 27 2.44 17.85 -1.81
CA ASP A 27 3.35 18.81 -2.41
C ASP A 27 3.47 18.55 -3.90
N SER A 28 2.77 19.35 -4.69
CA SER A 28 2.75 19.19 -6.14
C SER A 28 4.06 19.57 -6.81
N MET A 29 4.98 20.20 -6.08
CA MET A 29 6.26 20.62 -6.66
C MET A 29 7.28 19.48 -6.72
N SER A 30 6.99 18.37 -6.05
CA SER A 30 7.92 17.26 -5.98
C SER A 30 7.99 16.45 -7.28
N GLY A 31 7.04 16.63 -8.19
CA GLY A 31 6.96 15.82 -9.39
C GLY A 31 6.50 14.40 -9.13
N ALA A 32 5.96 14.16 -7.94
CA ALA A 32 5.49 12.83 -7.56
C ALA A 32 4.26 12.44 -8.38
N HIS A 33 4.10 11.13 -8.57
CA HIS A 33 3.02 10.60 -9.39
C HIS A 33 1.79 10.30 -8.56
N ILE A 34 0.64 10.41 -9.22
CA ILE A 34 -0.62 9.96 -8.66
C ILE A 34 -0.62 8.43 -8.72
N ILE A 35 -1.06 7.80 -7.65
CA ILE A 35 -1.12 6.34 -7.58
C ILE A 35 -2.57 5.91 -7.44
N VAL A 36 -3.04 5.08 -8.37
CA VAL A 36 -4.39 4.54 -8.31
C VAL A 36 -4.35 3.27 -7.44
N LEU A 37 -5.24 3.21 -6.47
CA LEU A 37 -5.31 2.10 -5.52
C LEU A 37 -6.59 1.31 -5.76
N ASN A 38 -6.47 -0.01 -5.95
CA ASN A 38 -7.64 -0.87 -5.92
C ASN A 38 -8.05 -1.06 -4.44
N PRO A 39 -9.20 -1.70 -4.16
CA PRO A 39 -9.65 -1.84 -2.78
C PRO A 39 -8.64 -2.50 -1.84
N VAL A 40 -7.94 -3.53 -2.32
CA VAL A 40 -6.93 -4.20 -1.50
C VAL A 40 -5.74 -3.28 -1.24
N SER A 41 -5.29 -2.57 -2.26
CA SER A 41 -4.20 -1.61 -2.12
C SER A 41 -4.57 -0.49 -1.16
N LYS A 42 -5.82 -0.02 -1.21
CA LYS A 42 -6.30 1.00 -0.28
C LYS A 42 -6.27 0.48 1.15
N PHE A 43 -6.70 -0.76 1.35
CA PHE A 43 -6.66 -1.41 2.65
C PHE A 43 -5.22 -1.48 3.16
N LEU A 44 -4.29 -1.91 2.31
CA LEU A 44 -2.88 -2.01 2.68
C LEU A 44 -2.26 -0.65 2.95
N TRP A 45 -2.64 0.35 2.18
CA TRP A 45 -2.18 1.72 2.42
C TRP A 45 -2.53 2.16 3.84
N ASP A 46 -3.78 1.90 4.25
CA ASP A 46 -4.22 2.27 5.59
C ASP A 46 -3.47 1.49 6.67
N GLU A 47 -3.18 0.21 6.42
CA GLU A 47 -2.43 -0.61 7.37
C GLU A 47 -0.99 -0.08 7.54
N LEU A 48 -0.43 0.47 6.47
CA LEU A 48 0.95 0.96 6.48
C LEU A 48 1.10 2.38 7.05
N ARG A 49 0.05 2.94 7.59
CA ARG A 49 0.17 4.18 8.36
C ARG A 49 0.94 3.96 9.66
N THR A 50 1.04 2.71 10.09
CA THR A 50 1.93 2.29 11.16
C THR A 50 2.86 1.21 10.62
N GLU A 51 3.97 0.97 11.30
CA GLU A 51 4.94 -0.03 10.85
C GLU A 51 4.33 -1.43 10.87
N LYS A 52 4.54 -2.15 9.78
CA LYS A 52 4.06 -3.52 9.62
C LYS A 52 5.12 -4.35 8.92
N THR A 53 5.23 -5.62 9.31
CA THR A 53 6.04 -6.57 8.57
C THR A 53 5.24 -7.12 7.39
N PHE A 54 5.95 -7.72 6.44
CA PHE A 54 5.30 -8.38 5.31
C PHE A 54 4.28 -9.41 5.80
N GLU A 55 4.65 -10.18 6.81
CA GLU A 55 3.79 -11.23 7.33
C GLU A 55 2.53 -10.66 7.99
N GLU A 56 2.66 -9.56 8.71
CA GLU A 56 1.49 -8.90 9.31
C GLU A 56 0.53 -8.40 8.24
N LEU A 57 1.05 -7.85 7.16
CA LEU A 57 0.22 -7.38 6.04
C LEU A 57 -0.44 -8.56 5.33
N LEU A 58 0.29 -9.65 5.12
CA LEU A 58 -0.25 -10.84 4.50
C LEU A 58 -1.41 -11.41 5.30
N ASN A 59 -1.22 -11.54 6.60
CA ASN A 59 -2.27 -12.05 7.48
C ASN A 59 -3.49 -11.13 7.48
N ALA A 60 -3.28 -9.81 7.42
CA ALA A 60 -4.38 -8.87 7.38
C ALA A 60 -5.23 -9.06 6.11
N ILE A 61 -4.59 -9.30 4.97
CA ILE A 61 -5.32 -9.58 3.73
C ILE A 61 -6.14 -10.85 3.87
N ILE A 62 -5.53 -11.92 4.36
CA ILE A 62 -6.18 -13.21 4.49
C ILE A 62 -7.39 -13.14 5.44
N GLU A 63 -7.27 -12.36 6.50
CA GLU A 63 -8.34 -12.21 7.48
C GLU A 63 -9.52 -11.39 6.96
N ASN A 64 -9.27 -10.48 6.02
CA ASN A 64 -10.29 -9.53 5.57
C ASN A 64 -10.83 -9.83 4.18
N TYR A 65 -10.20 -10.71 3.42
CA TYR A 65 -10.60 -11.00 2.05
C TYR A 65 -10.59 -12.50 1.81
N SER A 66 -11.50 -12.97 0.97
CA SER A 66 -11.61 -14.40 0.65
C SER A 66 -10.68 -14.73 -0.51
N VAL A 67 -9.38 -14.77 -0.23
CA VAL A 67 -8.36 -15.07 -1.24
C VAL A 67 -7.43 -16.15 -0.70
N SER A 68 -6.78 -16.87 -1.61
CA SER A 68 -5.78 -17.86 -1.22
C SER A 68 -4.52 -17.13 -0.72
N LYS A 69 -3.71 -17.87 0.02
CA LYS A 69 -2.45 -17.32 0.51
C LYS A 69 -1.54 -16.93 -0.65
N GLU A 70 -1.49 -17.75 -1.69
CA GLU A 70 -0.65 -17.47 -2.85
C GLU A 70 -1.08 -16.19 -3.56
N GLU A 71 -2.37 -16.00 -3.71
CA GLU A 71 -2.91 -14.80 -4.35
C GLU A 71 -2.63 -13.56 -3.50
N ALA A 72 -2.87 -13.67 -2.19
CA ALA A 72 -2.61 -12.57 -1.28
C ALA A 72 -1.13 -12.18 -1.29
N GLU A 73 -0.26 -13.18 -1.32
CA GLU A 73 1.18 -12.93 -1.33
C GLU A 73 1.62 -12.24 -2.61
N ALA A 74 1.09 -12.68 -3.76
CA ALA A 74 1.43 -12.06 -5.04
C ALA A 74 0.96 -10.60 -5.07
N ASP A 75 -0.27 -10.35 -4.65
CA ASP A 75 -0.81 -8.99 -4.63
C ASP A 75 -0.01 -8.09 -3.70
N LEU A 76 0.37 -8.61 -2.54
CA LEU A 76 1.13 -7.84 -1.57
C LEU A 76 2.52 -7.50 -2.11
N LYS A 77 3.19 -8.46 -2.75
CA LYS A 77 4.50 -8.22 -3.34
C LYS A 77 4.42 -7.13 -4.41
N ASP A 78 3.42 -7.20 -5.28
CA ASP A 78 3.23 -6.20 -6.32
C ASP A 78 3.02 -4.81 -5.72
N PHE A 79 2.21 -4.72 -4.68
CA PHE A 79 1.94 -3.46 -4.01
C PHE A 79 3.21 -2.87 -3.37
N ILE A 80 3.96 -3.70 -2.64
CA ILE A 80 5.19 -3.26 -1.99
C ILE A 80 6.20 -2.79 -3.04
N MET A 81 6.33 -3.53 -4.15
CA MET A 81 7.22 -3.14 -5.23
C MET A 81 6.82 -1.78 -5.82
N GLN A 82 5.52 -1.57 -6.01
CA GLN A 82 5.03 -0.29 -6.51
C GLN A 82 5.39 0.86 -5.57
N LEU A 83 5.25 0.63 -4.27
CA LEU A 83 5.61 1.64 -3.28
C LEU A 83 7.10 1.93 -3.29
N ILE A 84 7.92 0.89 -3.42
CA ILE A 84 9.38 1.06 -3.48
C ILE A 84 9.77 1.85 -4.73
N GLU A 85 9.21 1.50 -5.87
CA GLU A 85 9.53 2.14 -7.14
C GLU A 85 9.15 3.62 -7.15
N ASN A 86 8.13 3.97 -6.39
CA ASN A 86 7.68 5.36 -6.30
C ASN A 86 8.27 6.10 -5.09
N GLY A 87 9.14 5.44 -4.33
CA GLY A 87 9.82 6.07 -3.20
C GLY A 87 8.90 6.38 -2.03
N LEU A 88 7.86 5.57 -1.82
CA LEU A 88 6.83 5.85 -0.82
C LEU A 88 7.07 5.17 0.52
N LEU A 89 8.06 4.32 0.63
CA LEU A 89 8.37 3.64 1.89
C LEU A 89 9.57 4.30 2.57
N ASN A 90 9.47 4.39 3.87
CA ASN A 90 10.60 4.83 4.69
C ASN A 90 11.57 3.68 4.91
#